data_faf9ca4bbc7ba31287d1749166883715
#
_entry.id   faf9ca4bbc7ba31287d1749166883715
#
_cell.length_a   1.000
_cell.length_b   1.000
_cell.length_c   1.000
_cell.angle_alpha   90.00
_cell.angle_beta   90.00
_cell.angle_gamma   90.00
#
_symmetry.space_group_name_H-M   'P 1'
#
loop_
_entity.id
_entity.type
_entity.pdbx_description
1 polymer ?
#
loop_
_entity_poly.entity_id
_entity_poly.type
_entity_poly.pdbx_seq_one_letter_code
_entity_poly.pdbx_strand_id
1 'polypeptide(L)'
;MIESIIKGIFEKKGHEVTRIDLSQIENAVCSNFIICHGDSNTQVNAIAESVEKETTEQLRVRPYSVEGAGNAEWVLLDYGETIVHIFQKPFRLRYKLEELWGDGKVTRITETNIREETE
;
A
#
# COMPACT_ATOMS: atom_id res chain seq x y z
N MET A 1 10.46 4.30 -5.17
CA MET A 1 9.72 4.12 -3.90
C MET A 1 8.61 3.09 -3.99
N ILE A 2 7.76 3.17 -5.00
CA ILE A 2 6.65 2.22 -5.17
C ILE A 2 7.15 0.78 -5.23
N GLU A 3 8.23 0.53 -5.95
CA GLU A 3 8.81 -0.82 -6.04
C GLU A 3 9.24 -1.38 -4.69
N SER A 4 9.86 -0.57 -3.86
CA SER A 4 10.29 -1.00 -2.52
C SER A 4 9.10 -1.30 -1.63
N ILE A 5 8.05 -0.48 -1.71
CA ILE A 5 6.80 -0.69 -0.97
C ILE A 5 6.18 -2.03 -1.37
N ILE A 6 6.04 -2.26 -2.67
CA ILE A 6 5.41 -3.47 -3.19
C ILE A 6 6.23 -4.71 -2.84
N LYS A 7 7.56 -4.61 -2.93
CA LYS A 7 8.45 -5.69 -2.51
C LYS A 7 8.21 -6.06 -1.04
N GLY A 8 8.12 -5.05 -0.18
CA GLY A 8 7.84 -5.27 1.23
C GLY A 8 6.51 -5.96 1.47
N ILE A 9 5.49 -5.60 0.70
CA ILE A 9 4.17 -6.24 0.80
C ILE A 9 4.26 -7.71 0.40
N PHE A 10 4.90 -8.03 -0.71
CA PHE A 10 5.01 -9.41 -1.18
C PHE A 10 5.88 -10.28 -0.26
N GLU A 11 6.88 -9.70 0.39
CA GLU A 11 7.71 -10.44 1.37
C GLU A 11 6.87 -11.07 2.49
N LYS A 12 5.78 -10.43 2.85
CA LYS A 12 4.87 -10.92 3.90
C LYS A 12 3.52 -11.37 3.33
N LYS A 13 3.49 -11.69 2.04
CA LYS A 13 2.35 -12.28 1.35
C LYS A 13 1.07 -11.46 1.42
N GLY A 14 1.21 -10.15 1.32
CA GLY A 14 0.05 -9.26 1.21
C GLY A 14 -0.79 -9.63 0.00
N HIS A 15 -2.13 -9.57 0.16
CA HIS A 15 -3.08 -10.01 -0.85
C HIS A 15 -3.59 -8.87 -1.70
N GLU A 16 -3.87 -9.18 -2.96
CA GLU A 16 -4.57 -8.30 -3.91
C GLU A 16 -4.01 -6.89 -3.92
N VAL A 17 -2.71 -6.79 -4.15
CA VAL A 17 -2.01 -5.51 -4.18
C VAL A 17 -2.53 -4.69 -5.35
N THR A 18 -2.98 -3.47 -5.07
CA THR A 18 -3.59 -2.58 -6.06
C THR A 18 -2.95 -1.21 -5.95
N ARG A 19 -2.59 -0.63 -7.09
CA ARG A 19 -2.13 0.75 -7.17
C ARG A 19 -3.23 1.60 -7.78
N ILE A 20 -3.50 2.75 -7.16
CA ILE A 20 -4.37 3.75 -7.75
C ILE A 20 -3.52 4.98 -8.02
N ASP A 21 -3.32 5.30 -9.29
CA ASP A 21 -2.60 6.49 -9.70
C ASP A 21 -3.58 7.67 -9.70
N LEU A 22 -3.35 8.60 -8.79
CA LEU A 22 -4.21 9.77 -8.58
C LEU A 22 -3.63 11.03 -9.20
N SER A 23 -2.52 10.92 -9.93
CA SER A 23 -1.79 12.08 -10.46
C SER A 23 -2.61 12.95 -11.41
N GLN A 24 -3.64 12.38 -12.06
CA GLN A 24 -4.50 13.10 -12.98
C GLN A 24 -5.80 13.59 -12.33
N ILE A 25 -5.99 13.33 -11.04
CA ILE A 25 -7.18 13.77 -10.32
C ILE A 25 -6.89 15.10 -9.64
N GLU A 26 -7.70 16.09 -9.96
CA GLU A 26 -7.60 17.42 -9.35
C GLU A 26 -7.95 17.33 -7.86
N ASN A 27 -7.14 17.99 -7.04
CA ASN A 27 -7.31 18.04 -5.58
C ASN A 27 -7.17 16.69 -4.87
N ALA A 28 -6.49 15.74 -5.48
CA ALA A 28 -6.19 14.48 -4.82
C ALA A 28 -5.21 14.71 -3.65
N VAL A 29 -5.35 13.92 -2.60
CA VAL A 29 -4.53 14.05 -1.38
C VAL A 29 -3.08 13.63 -1.59
N CYS A 30 -2.82 12.83 -2.62
CA CYS A 30 -1.47 12.34 -2.93
C CYS A 30 -1.43 11.86 -4.38
N SER A 31 -0.27 11.41 -4.83
CA SER A 31 -0.12 10.93 -6.20
C SER A 31 -0.51 9.46 -6.39
N ASN A 32 -0.32 8.64 -5.35
CA ASN A 32 -0.60 7.21 -5.45
C ASN A 32 -1.15 6.65 -4.14
N PHE A 33 -2.11 5.74 -4.26
CA PHE A 33 -2.45 4.80 -3.20
C PHE A 33 -1.91 3.43 -3.57
N ILE A 34 -1.34 2.74 -2.58
CA ILE A 34 -1.02 1.31 -2.70
C ILE A 34 -1.89 0.62 -1.66
N ILE A 35 -2.74 -0.30 -2.09
CA ILE A 35 -3.72 -0.96 -1.24
C ILE A 35 -3.47 -2.46 -1.25
N CYS A 36 -3.48 -3.07 -0.09
CA CYS A 36 -3.40 -4.52 0.04
C CYS A 36 -4.12 -4.95 1.31
N HIS A 37 -4.21 -6.24 1.55
CA HIS A 37 -4.75 -6.73 2.81
C HIS A 37 -4.02 -7.97 3.31
N GLY A 38 -4.20 -8.23 4.59
CA GLY A 38 -3.76 -9.46 5.25
C GLY A 38 -4.96 -10.16 5.86
N ASP A 39 -4.76 -11.41 6.28
CA ASP A 39 -5.83 -12.24 6.83
C ASP A 39 -6.00 -12.07 8.34
N SER A 40 -5.04 -11.44 9.01
CA SER A 40 -5.07 -11.24 10.46
C SER A 40 -4.38 -9.93 10.82
N ASN A 41 -4.62 -9.45 12.04
CA ASN A 41 -3.91 -8.27 12.55
C ASN A 41 -2.40 -8.50 12.61
N THR A 42 -1.97 -9.71 12.92
CA THR A 42 -0.55 -10.05 12.94
C THR A 42 0.07 -9.90 11.55
N GLN A 43 -0.61 -10.41 10.53
CA GLN A 43 -0.12 -10.28 9.16
C GLN A 43 -0.12 -8.83 8.69
N VAL A 44 -1.16 -8.06 9.00
CA VAL A 44 -1.23 -6.65 8.64
C VAL A 44 -0.05 -5.88 9.22
N ASN A 45 0.25 -6.10 10.51
CA ASN A 45 1.41 -5.47 11.14
C ASN A 45 2.73 -5.95 10.53
N ALA A 46 2.83 -7.24 10.21
CA ALA A 46 4.03 -7.78 9.57
C ALA A 46 4.26 -7.14 8.18
N ILE A 47 3.20 -6.94 7.41
CA ILE A 47 3.29 -6.25 6.12
C ILE A 47 3.77 -4.82 6.32
N ALA A 48 3.19 -4.09 7.27
CA ALA A 48 3.57 -2.71 7.53
C ALA A 48 5.05 -2.61 7.92
N GLU A 49 5.51 -3.46 8.83
CA GLU A 49 6.91 -3.49 9.23
C GLU A 49 7.84 -3.82 8.06
N SER A 50 7.43 -4.76 7.22
CA SER A 50 8.20 -5.16 6.04
C SER A 50 8.34 -4.02 5.05
N VAL A 51 7.25 -3.27 4.81
CA VAL A 51 7.28 -2.10 3.92
C VAL A 51 8.24 -1.04 4.48
N GLU A 52 8.14 -0.72 5.76
CA GLU A 52 9.04 0.25 6.38
C GLU A 52 10.50 -0.18 6.30
N LYS A 53 10.75 -1.47 6.52
CA LYS A 53 12.10 -2.03 6.42
C LYS A 53 12.66 -1.87 5.01
N GLU A 54 11.87 -2.24 4.00
CA GLU A 54 12.33 -2.14 2.61
C GLU A 54 12.61 -0.70 2.19
N THR A 55 11.74 0.24 2.52
CA THR A 55 11.98 1.63 2.15
C THR A 55 13.18 2.21 2.88
N THR A 56 13.38 1.84 4.14
CA THR A 56 14.53 2.30 4.93
C THR A 56 15.83 1.73 4.39
N GLU A 57 15.88 0.43 4.11
CA GLU A 57 17.10 -0.24 3.64
C GLU A 57 17.46 0.15 2.21
N GLN A 58 16.49 0.23 1.31
CA GLN A 58 16.74 0.48 -0.10
C GLN A 58 16.89 1.96 -0.42
N LEU A 59 16.13 2.83 0.25
CA LEU A 59 16.03 4.24 -0.13
C LEU A 59 16.36 5.20 1.02
N ARG A 60 16.55 4.69 2.21
CA ARG A 60 16.74 5.48 3.44
C ARG A 60 15.57 6.47 3.67
N VAL A 61 14.37 5.99 3.34
CA VAL A 61 13.14 6.76 3.50
C VAL A 61 12.24 6.07 4.51
N ARG A 62 11.68 6.85 5.41
CA ARG A 62 10.68 6.39 6.39
C ARG A 62 9.37 7.12 6.17
N PRO A 63 8.24 6.52 6.53
CA PRO A 63 6.97 7.24 6.41
C PRO A 63 6.95 8.43 7.36
N TYR A 64 6.27 9.49 6.95
CA TYR A 64 6.06 10.68 7.80
C TYR A 64 5.15 10.34 8.97
N SER A 65 4.20 9.44 8.79
CA SER A 65 3.34 8.97 9.85
C SER A 65 2.88 7.55 9.60
N VAL A 66 2.56 6.85 10.70
CA VAL A 66 2.00 5.51 10.69
C VAL A 66 0.77 5.54 11.58
N GLU A 67 -0.38 5.18 11.05
CA GLU A 67 -1.64 5.18 11.79
C GLU A 67 -2.26 3.79 11.77
N GLY A 68 -2.96 3.44 12.83
CA GLY A 68 -3.76 2.22 12.90
C GLY A 68 -3.03 0.95 13.33
N ALA A 69 -1.74 1.03 13.66
CA ALA A 69 -0.96 -0.15 14.02
C ALA A 69 -1.45 -0.85 15.30
N GLY A 70 -2.14 -0.13 16.17
CA GLY A 70 -2.58 -0.68 17.45
C GLY A 70 -3.52 -1.86 17.31
N ASN A 71 -4.62 -1.71 16.57
CA ASN A 71 -5.55 -2.81 16.33
C ASN A 71 -5.36 -3.47 14.97
N ALA A 72 -4.60 -2.84 14.08
CA ALA A 72 -4.25 -3.36 12.77
C ALA A 72 -5.43 -3.77 11.88
N GLU A 73 -6.55 -3.05 12.00
CA GLU A 73 -7.69 -3.24 11.10
C GLU A 73 -7.43 -2.53 9.78
N TRP A 74 -6.79 -1.37 9.86
CA TRP A 74 -6.42 -0.53 8.73
C TRP A 74 -5.17 0.25 9.14
N VAL A 75 -4.03 -0.16 8.62
CA VAL A 75 -2.77 0.55 8.86
C VAL A 75 -2.48 1.43 7.66
N LEU A 76 -2.16 2.68 7.94
CA LEU A 76 -1.85 3.67 6.92
C LEU A 76 -0.40 4.10 7.10
N LEU A 77 0.39 3.99 6.04
CA LEU A 77 1.76 4.48 6.00
C LEU A 77 1.81 5.67 5.04
N ASP A 78 2.04 6.85 5.57
CA ASP A 78 2.04 8.08 4.79
C ASP A 78 3.47 8.46 4.39
N TYR A 79 3.78 8.34 3.11
CA TYR A 79 5.08 8.75 2.55
C TYR A 79 4.98 10.09 1.81
N GLY A 80 3.86 10.80 1.96
CA GLY A 80 3.65 12.08 1.29
C GLY A 80 3.00 11.92 -0.07
N GLU A 81 3.78 11.60 -1.10
CA GLU A 81 3.23 11.38 -2.44
C GLU A 81 2.56 10.03 -2.59
N THR A 82 2.93 9.08 -1.76
CA THR A 82 2.37 7.73 -1.78
C THR A 82 1.85 7.38 -0.41
N ILE A 83 0.62 6.92 -0.33
CA ILE A 83 0.02 6.45 0.91
C ILE A 83 -0.27 4.97 0.75
N VAL A 84 0.25 4.15 1.69
CA VAL A 84 0.05 2.71 1.69
C VAL A 84 -1.08 2.39 2.66
N HIS A 85 -2.08 1.65 2.18
CA HIS A 85 -3.22 1.21 2.97
C HIS A 85 -3.17 -0.31 3.09
N ILE A 86 -3.03 -0.80 4.32
CA ILE A 86 -2.96 -2.22 4.61
C ILE A 86 -4.13 -2.58 5.51
N PHE A 87 -5.08 -3.34 4.98
CA PHE A 87 -6.31 -3.69 5.69
C PHE A 87 -6.30 -5.13 6.17
N GLN A 88 -7.08 -5.42 7.22
CA GLN A 88 -7.61 -6.76 7.33
C GLN A 88 -8.72 -6.90 6.28
N LYS A 89 -8.86 -8.07 5.70
CA LYS A 89 -9.78 -8.30 4.57
C LYS A 89 -11.19 -7.76 4.79
N PRO A 90 -11.88 -8.03 5.92
CA PRO A 90 -13.25 -7.51 6.11
C PRO A 90 -13.32 -5.99 6.04
N PHE A 91 -12.31 -5.29 6.53
CA PHE A 91 -12.29 -3.84 6.55
C PHE A 91 -12.01 -3.27 5.16
N ARG A 92 -11.20 -3.95 4.34
CA ARG A 92 -11.00 -3.56 2.95
C ARG A 92 -12.32 -3.58 2.19
N LEU A 93 -13.12 -4.63 2.39
CA LEU A 93 -14.42 -4.78 1.76
C LEU A 93 -15.41 -3.73 2.25
N ARG A 94 -15.29 -3.29 3.50
CA ARG A 94 -16.16 -2.30 4.09
C ARG A 94 -15.87 -0.88 3.58
N TYR A 95 -14.60 -0.49 3.55
CA TYR A 95 -14.23 0.89 3.21
C TYR A 95 -14.16 1.17 1.72
N LYS A 96 -13.89 0.16 0.91
CA LYS A 96 -13.96 0.24 -0.56
C LYS A 96 -13.23 1.43 -1.16
N LEU A 97 -11.95 1.62 -0.77
CA LEU A 97 -11.16 2.73 -1.30
C LEU A 97 -11.02 2.68 -2.83
N GLU A 98 -10.94 1.47 -3.40
CA GLU A 98 -10.83 1.31 -4.84
C GLU A 98 -12.04 1.86 -5.58
N GLU A 99 -13.23 1.78 -4.98
CA GLU A 99 -14.44 2.35 -5.57
C GLU A 99 -14.49 3.86 -5.37
N LEU A 100 -14.12 4.32 -4.18
CA LEU A 100 -14.15 5.73 -3.83
C LEU A 100 -13.20 6.54 -4.74
N TRP A 101 -12.04 5.99 -5.05
CA TRP A 101 -11.04 6.66 -5.88
C TRP A 101 -10.93 6.03 -7.27
N GLY A 102 -12.01 5.41 -7.76
CA GLY A 102 -12.03 4.69 -9.04
C GLY A 102 -11.81 5.56 -10.26
N ASP A 103 -11.89 6.89 -10.14
CA ASP A 103 -11.54 7.80 -11.23
C ASP A 103 -10.04 7.83 -11.49
N GLY A 104 -9.22 7.38 -10.57
CA GLY A 104 -7.80 7.20 -10.78
C GLY A 104 -7.53 5.98 -11.64
N LYS A 105 -6.29 5.87 -12.10
CA LYS A 105 -5.88 4.69 -12.86
C LYS A 105 -5.60 3.54 -11.89
N VAL A 106 -6.46 2.53 -11.90
CA VAL A 106 -6.35 1.37 -11.01
C VAL A 106 -5.60 0.25 -11.71
N THR A 107 -4.55 -0.25 -11.07
CA THR A 107 -3.74 -1.35 -11.62
C THR A 107 -3.56 -2.41 -10.53
N ARG A 108 -3.91 -3.66 -10.86
CA ARG A 108 -3.61 -4.79 -10.00
C ARG A 108 -2.14 -5.15 -10.17
N ILE A 109 -1.41 -5.25 -9.07
CA ILE A 109 0.02 -5.52 -9.08
C ILE A 109 0.25 -6.99 -8.72
N THR A 110 1.01 -7.67 -9.58
CA THR A 110 1.51 -9.02 -9.31
C THR A 110 3.03 -8.98 -9.35
N GLU A 111 3.68 -10.03 -8.90
CA GLU A 111 5.13 -10.10 -8.98
C GLU A 111 5.62 -9.99 -10.43
N THR A 112 4.87 -10.54 -11.36
CA THR A 112 5.19 -10.47 -12.80
C THR A 112 5.05 -9.04 -13.32
N ASN A 113 3.96 -8.35 -12.95
CA ASN A 113 3.72 -6.98 -13.42
C ASN A 113 4.80 -6.02 -12.94
N ILE A 114 5.26 -6.17 -11.71
CA ILE A 114 6.28 -5.28 -11.20
C ILE A 114 7.61 -5.45 -11.94
N ARG A 115 7.93 -6.65 -12.37
CA ARG A 115 9.11 -6.89 -13.20
C ARG A 115 8.98 -6.21 -14.56
N GLU A 116 7.82 -6.27 -15.16
CA GLU A 116 7.55 -5.62 -16.44
C GLU A 116 7.68 -4.10 -16.34
N GLU A 117 7.20 -3.52 -15.24
CA GLU A 117 7.30 -2.08 -15.02
C GLU A 117 8.73 -1.60 -14.82
N THR A 118 9.61 -2.45 -14.31
CA THR A 118 11.01 -2.09 -14.04
C THR A 118 11.92 -2.27 -15.23
N GLU A 119 11.47 -2.96 -16.22
CA GLU A 119 12.20 -3.14 -17.47
C GLU A 119 11.95 -1.99 -18.44
#